data_4dce630252b51c67001444b4393f682b
#
_entry.id   4dce630252b51c67001444b4393f682b
#
_cell.length_a   1.000
_cell.length_b   1.000
_cell.length_c   1.000
_cell.angle_alpha   90.00
_cell.angle_beta   90.00
_cell.angle_gamma   90.00
#
_symmetry.space_group_name_H-M   'P 1'
#
loop_
_entity.id
_entity.type
_entity.pdbx_description
1 polymer ?
#
loop_
_entity_poly.entity_id
_entity_poly.type
_entity_poly.pdbx_seq_one_letter_code
_entity_poly.pdbx_strand_id
1 'polypeptide(L)'
;FADGFAAIEAEFIFVLAESVPVGTEITPELARRVAGKLHVGVEIASSPFPGINELGPICVVTDFGNNFGLIVGPEITDWQSRPWSDMPASVSINGIQVGATTAASLPGGPIGALEFTLRLMQTRGIALEAGSCISTGAVTGVHEAHVDDSSRVDFGPWGEIDLTLTALQPEWGRAK
;
A
#
# COMPACT_ATOMS: atom_id res chain seq x y z
N PHE A 1 -13.31 2.51 -10.89
CA PHE A 1 -14.06 2.43 -12.16
C PHE A 1 -15.20 1.42 -12.02
N ALA A 2 -16.47 1.83 -12.30
CA ALA A 2 -17.65 1.00 -12.05
C ALA A 2 -17.68 -0.31 -12.84
N ASP A 3 -17.23 -0.29 -14.09
CA ASP A 3 -17.19 -1.44 -14.99
C ASP A 3 -15.74 -2.00 -15.14
N GLY A 4 -14.84 -1.59 -14.27
CA GLY A 4 -13.44 -1.99 -14.28
C GLY A 4 -13.09 -2.93 -13.13
N PHE A 5 -11.80 -3.04 -12.85
CA PHE A 5 -11.26 -3.73 -11.69
C PHE A 5 -11.17 -2.77 -10.49
N ALA A 6 -11.49 -3.26 -9.30
CA ALA A 6 -11.14 -2.59 -8.05
C ALA A 6 -10.82 -3.61 -6.95
N ALA A 7 -9.90 -3.25 -6.05
CA ALA A 7 -9.53 -4.08 -4.91
C ALA A 7 -9.12 -3.24 -3.71
N ILE A 8 -9.19 -3.88 -2.54
CA ILE A 8 -8.77 -3.33 -1.25
C ILE A 8 -7.54 -4.10 -0.78
N GLU A 9 -6.48 -3.38 -0.42
CA GLU A 9 -5.21 -3.95 0.01
C GLU A 9 -4.78 -3.34 1.35
N ALA A 10 -4.62 -4.19 2.36
CA ALA A 10 -4.06 -3.76 3.65
C ALA A 10 -2.56 -3.51 3.50
N GLU A 11 -2.10 -2.35 3.93
CA GLU A 11 -0.72 -1.89 3.74
C GLU A 11 -0.10 -1.38 5.02
N PHE A 12 1.23 -1.54 5.15
CA PHE A 12 2.03 -0.72 6.03
C PHE A 12 2.71 0.37 5.19
N ILE A 13 2.78 1.60 5.70
CA ILE A 13 3.24 2.75 4.94
C ILE A 13 4.34 3.46 5.70
N PHE A 14 5.54 3.50 5.13
CA PHE A 14 6.60 4.36 5.65
C PHE A 14 6.47 5.79 5.12
N VAL A 15 6.70 6.76 6.01
CA VAL A 15 6.97 8.14 5.64
C VAL A 15 8.45 8.39 5.90
N LEU A 16 9.22 8.70 4.85
CA LEU A 16 10.67 8.82 4.95
C LEU A 16 11.07 10.02 5.84
N ALA A 17 12.00 9.78 6.77
CA ALA A 17 12.57 10.82 7.63
C ALA A 17 13.59 11.70 6.89
N GLU A 18 14.31 11.11 5.93
CA GLU A 18 15.41 11.74 5.21
C GLU A 18 15.28 11.48 3.71
N SER A 19 15.77 12.41 2.90
CA SER A 19 15.91 12.21 1.45
C SER A 19 17.00 11.19 1.13
N VAL A 20 16.80 10.41 0.07
CA VAL A 20 17.77 9.44 -0.44
C VAL A 20 18.16 9.84 -1.87
N PRO A 21 19.27 10.59 -2.03
CA PRO A 21 19.76 11.01 -3.35
C PRO A 21 20.17 9.85 -4.26
N VAL A 22 20.16 10.08 -5.56
CA VAL A 22 20.72 9.13 -6.53
C VAL A 22 22.21 8.90 -6.26
N GLY A 23 22.65 7.65 -6.37
CA GLY A 23 24.04 7.25 -6.08
C GLY A 23 24.27 6.89 -4.61
N THR A 24 23.25 6.92 -3.77
CA THR A 24 23.34 6.46 -2.37
C THR A 24 23.47 4.93 -2.32
N GLU A 25 24.49 4.43 -1.61
CA GLU A 25 24.59 2.99 -1.30
C GLU A 25 23.49 2.58 -0.32
N ILE A 26 22.67 1.63 -0.69
CA ILE A 26 21.56 1.15 0.14
C ILE A 26 22.03 -0.04 0.98
N THR A 27 22.09 0.18 2.30
CA THR A 27 22.36 -0.86 3.30
C THR A 27 21.13 -1.05 4.20
N PRO A 28 21.01 -2.19 4.92
CA PRO A 28 19.93 -2.37 5.90
C PRO A 28 19.91 -1.29 6.98
N GLU A 29 21.06 -0.78 7.38
CA GLU A 29 21.20 0.29 8.38
C GLU A 29 20.67 1.62 7.83
N LEU A 30 20.98 1.92 6.56
CA LEU A 30 20.44 3.09 5.88
C LEU A 30 18.91 2.99 5.79
N ALA A 31 18.36 1.85 5.35
CA ALA A 31 16.92 1.66 5.25
C ALA A 31 16.22 1.89 6.59
N ARG A 32 16.77 1.37 7.69
CA ARG A 32 16.23 1.61 9.04
C ARG A 32 16.32 3.09 9.46
N ARG A 33 17.39 3.78 9.10
CA ARG A 33 17.59 5.19 9.45
C ARG A 33 16.61 6.11 8.70
N VAL A 34 16.42 5.88 7.40
CA VAL A 34 15.52 6.69 6.59
C VAL A 34 14.05 6.33 6.79
N ALA A 35 13.75 5.16 7.33
CA ALA A 35 12.41 4.75 7.73
C ALA A 35 11.97 5.61 8.92
N GLY A 36 11.24 6.69 8.65
CA GLY A 36 10.78 7.61 9.68
C GLY A 36 9.56 7.07 10.43
N LYS A 37 8.38 7.48 10.00
CA LYS A 37 7.12 7.01 10.57
C LYS A 37 6.63 5.77 9.86
N LEU A 38 6.01 4.86 10.61
CA LEU A 38 5.25 3.74 10.05
C LEU A 38 3.77 3.97 10.35
N HIS A 39 2.95 3.87 9.34
CA HIS A 39 1.50 3.97 9.42
C HIS A 39 0.84 2.66 8.98
N VAL A 40 -0.35 2.40 9.50
CA VAL A 40 -1.28 1.48 8.86
C VAL A 40 -1.94 2.19 7.68
N GLY A 41 -2.39 1.44 6.68
CA GLY A 41 -3.03 2.06 5.53
C GLY A 41 -3.78 1.11 4.63
N VAL A 42 -4.41 1.67 3.63
CA VAL A 42 -5.14 0.92 2.62
C VAL A 42 -4.78 1.46 1.25
N GLU A 43 -4.32 0.59 0.37
CA GLU A 43 -4.29 0.90 -1.06
C GLU A 43 -5.63 0.55 -1.70
N ILE A 44 -6.14 1.46 -2.51
CA ILE A 44 -7.23 1.20 -3.41
C ILE A 44 -6.62 0.93 -4.77
N ALA A 45 -6.65 -0.32 -5.20
CA ALA A 45 -6.31 -0.67 -6.57
C ALA A 45 -7.54 -0.51 -7.46
N SER A 46 -7.40 0.11 -8.63
CA SER A 46 -8.49 0.20 -9.59
C SER A 46 -7.97 0.46 -11.00
N SER A 47 -8.62 -0.15 -11.99
CA SER A 47 -8.32 0.00 -13.41
C SER A 47 -9.62 0.10 -14.21
N PRO A 48 -9.66 0.89 -15.29
CA PRO A 48 -10.78 0.86 -16.24
C PRO A 48 -10.88 -0.47 -17.01
N PHE A 49 -9.83 -1.29 -16.95
CA PHE A 49 -9.78 -2.58 -17.61
C PHE A 49 -10.05 -3.72 -16.62
N PRO A 50 -11.22 -4.40 -16.68
CA PRO A 50 -11.61 -5.42 -15.69
C PRO A 50 -10.68 -6.64 -15.66
N GLY A 51 -10.13 -7.04 -16.80
CA GLY A 51 -9.22 -8.19 -16.91
C GLY A 51 -7.74 -7.87 -16.70
N ILE A 52 -7.39 -6.75 -16.07
CA ILE A 52 -6.00 -6.26 -15.98
C ILE A 52 -5.05 -7.29 -15.34
N ASN A 53 -5.50 -8.01 -14.32
CA ASN A 53 -4.69 -8.98 -13.60
C ASN A 53 -4.53 -10.32 -14.37
N GLU A 54 -5.46 -10.63 -15.29
CA GLU A 54 -5.42 -11.84 -16.10
C GLU A 54 -4.33 -11.79 -17.19
N LEU A 55 -4.02 -10.59 -17.69
CA LEU A 55 -3.01 -10.37 -18.72
C LEU A 55 -1.58 -10.25 -18.17
N GLY A 56 -1.44 -10.36 -16.87
CA GLY A 56 -0.16 -10.42 -16.19
C GLY A 56 0.54 -9.07 -15.95
N PRO A 57 1.76 -9.11 -15.37
CA PRO A 57 2.39 -7.94 -14.78
C PRO A 57 2.73 -6.82 -15.77
N ILE A 58 2.91 -7.12 -17.06
CA ILE A 58 3.18 -6.07 -18.06
C ILE A 58 1.95 -5.17 -18.22
N CYS A 59 0.74 -5.75 -18.23
CA CYS A 59 -0.50 -4.99 -18.31
C CYS A 59 -0.68 -4.11 -17.06
N VAL A 60 -0.44 -4.68 -15.88
CA VAL A 60 -0.49 -3.94 -14.60
C VAL A 60 0.48 -2.77 -14.60
N VAL A 61 1.72 -2.96 -15.07
CA VAL A 61 2.73 -1.88 -15.14
C VAL A 61 2.30 -0.75 -16.11
N THR A 62 1.62 -1.07 -17.20
CA THR A 62 1.15 -0.03 -18.16
C THR A 62 0.03 0.83 -17.60
N ASP A 63 -0.64 0.38 -16.55
CA ASP A 63 -1.67 1.11 -15.81
C ASP A 63 -1.18 1.52 -14.40
N PHE A 64 0.05 1.99 -14.31
CA PHE A 64 0.66 2.48 -13.07
C PHE A 64 0.59 1.50 -11.88
N GLY A 65 0.62 0.19 -12.15
CA GLY A 65 0.44 -0.83 -11.13
C GLY A 65 -1.01 -0.95 -10.63
N ASN A 66 -1.98 -0.48 -11.41
CA ASN A 66 -3.39 -0.30 -11.06
C ASN A 66 -3.63 0.50 -9.75
N ASN A 67 -2.62 1.25 -9.29
CA ASN A 67 -2.77 2.12 -8.13
C ASN A 67 -3.77 3.25 -8.41
N PHE A 68 -4.78 3.39 -7.55
CA PHE A 68 -5.79 4.44 -7.63
C PHE A 68 -5.78 5.39 -6.44
N GLY A 69 -5.11 5.01 -5.36
CA GLY A 69 -4.94 5.87 -4.20
C GLY A 69 -4.52 5.12 -2.95
N LEU A 70 -4.00 5.88 -1.99
CA LEU A 70 -3.49 5.39 -0.72
C LEU A 70 -4.15 6.15 0.42
N ILE A 71 -4.79 5.43 1.33
CA ILE A 71 -5.33 5.95 2.58
C ILE A 71 -4.28 5.73 3.65
N VAL A 72 -3.73 6.81 4.19
CA VAL A 72 -2.76 6.77 5.30
C VAL A 72 -3.54 6.88 6.61
N GLY A 73 -3.50 5.83 7.40
CA GLY A 73 -4.17 5.72 8.68
C GLY A 73 -3.29 6.11 9.87
N PRO A 74 -3.62 5.66 11.09
CA PRO A 74 -2.85 5.94 12.31
C PRO A 74 -1.38 5.55 12.23
N GLU A 75 -0.53 6.31 12.94
CA GLU A 75 0.89 6.01 13.10
C GLU A 75 1.11 4.89 14.12
N ILE A 76 2.00 3.97 13.83
CA ILE A 76 2.53 2.94 14.73
C ILE A 76 3.80 3.50 15.38
N THR A 77 3.68 4.16 16.52
CA THR A 77 4.76 4.92 17.12
C THR A 77 5.89 4.07 17.72
N ASP A 78 5.62 2.81 18.02
CA ASP A 78 6.56 1.87 18.66
C ASP A 78 7.03 0.72 17.73
N TRP A 79 6.83 0.88 16.41
CA TRP A 79 7.11 -0.15 15.42
C TRP A 79 8.53 -0.72 15.46
N GLN A 80 9.53 0.11 15.83
CA GLN A 80 10.94 -0.28 15.87
C GLN A 80 11.27 -1.29 16.99
N SER A 81 10.43 -1.33 18.03
CA SER A 81 10.60 -2.21 19.18
C SER A 81 9.77 -3.49 19.13
N ARG A 82 8.93 -3.64 18.07
CA ARG A 82 8.01 -4.76 17.94
C ARG A 82 8.43 -5.74 16.86
N PRO A 83 8.28 -7.05 17.10
CA PRO A 83 8.42 -8.02 16.04
C PRO A 83 7.27 -7.88 15.03
N TRP A 84 7.55 -8.08 13.75
CA TRP A 84 6.55 -8.01 12.68
C TRP A 84 5.40 -9.01 12.84
N SER A 85 5.65 -10.13 13.54
CA SER A 85 4.63 -11.14 13.89
C SER A 85 3.53 -10.62 14.81
N ASP A 86 3.80 -9.55 15.54
CA ASP A 86 2.85 -8.97 16.50
C ASP A 86 2.02 -7.84 15.88
N MET A 87 2.23 -7.56 14.59
CA MET A 87 1.53 -6.54 13.83
C MET A 87 0.49 -7.19 12.90
N PRO A 88 -0.76 -7.43 13.37
CA PRO A 88 -1.80 -8.04 12.58
C PRO A 88 -2.32 -7.09 11.49
N ALA A 89 -2.86 -7.68 10.45
CA ALA A 89 -3.67 -7.01 9.43
C ALA A 89 -4.77 -7.97 8.97
N SER A 90 -5.99 -7.49 8.86
CA SER A 90 -7.10 -8.24 8.27
C SER A 90 -7.99 -7.34 7.42
N VAL A 91 -8.62 -7.94 6.43
CA VAL A 91 -9.58 -7.27 5.54
C VAL A 91 -10.89 -8.02 5.58
N SER A 92 -11.98 -7.27 5.76
CA SER A 92 -13.34 -7.77 5.63
C SER A 92 -14.10 -6.92 4.60
N ILE A 93 -14.85 -7.56 3.71
CA ILE A 93 -15.72 -6.93 2.72
C ILE A 93 -17.15 -7.39 3.00
N ASN A 94 -18.08 -6.45 3.14
CA ASN A 94 -19.48 -6.70 3.48
C ASN A 94 -19.65 -7.61 4.72
N GLY A 95 -18.77 -7.42 5.72
CA GLY A 95 -18.77 -8.19 6.96
C GLY A 95 -18.15 -9.60 6.85
N ILE A 96 -17.64 -9.99 5.68
CA ILE A 96 -16.97 -11.29 5.48
C ILE A 96 -15.46 -11.06 5.47
N GLN A 97 -14.73 -11.73 6.37
CA GLN A 97 -13.27 -11.67 6.37
C GLN A 97 -12.71 -12.38 5.14
N VAL A 98 -11.96 -11.64 4.32
CA VAL A 98 -11.36 -12.13 3.06
C VAL A 98 -9.85 -12.35 3.16
N GLY A 99 -9.19 -11.75 4.16
CA GLY A 99 -7.77 -11.94 4.43
C GLY A 99 -7.39 -11.62 5.86
N ALA A 100 -6.41 -12.34 6.40
CA ALA A 100 -5.82 -12.05 7.70
C ALA A 100 -4.41 -12.63 7.81
N THR A 101 -3.47 -11.84 8.32
CA THR A 101 -2.08 -12.23 8.53
C THR A 101 -1.39 -11.22 9.47
N THR A 102 -0.06 -11.19 9.46
CA THR A 102 0.75 -10.17 10.16
C THR A 102 1.75 -9.53 9.20
N ALA A 103 2.39 -8.45 9.60
CA ALA A 103 3.45 -7.79 8.84
C ALA A 103 4.64 -8.73 8.51
N ALA A 104 4.78 -9.84 9.23
CA ALA A 104 5.80 -10.86 8.96
C ALA A 104 5.55 -11.66 7.68
N SER A 105 4.37 -11.55 7.05
CA SER A 105 4.09 -12.17 5.74
C SER A 105 4.92 -11.54 4.61
N LEU A 106 5.31 -10.28 4.77
CA LEU A 106 6.20 -9.60 3.83
C LEU A 106 7.64 -10.14 3.97
N PRO A 107 8.34 -10.44 2.87
CA PRO A 107 9.74 -10.87 2.92
C PRO A 107 10.64 -9.84 3.61
N GLY A 108 11.19 -10.18 4.77
CA GLY A 108 11.97 -9.26 5.61
C GLY A 108 11.11 -8.24 6.37
N GLY A 109 9.79 -8.41 6.40
CA GLY A 109 8.83 -7.47 6.97
C GLY A 109 8.71 -6.17 6.17
N PRO A 110 7.96 -5.19 6.66
CA PRO A 110 7.83 -3.87 6.01
C PRO A 110 9.17 -3.19 5.70
N ILE A 111 10.17 -3.34 6.58
CA ILE A 111 11.52 -2.76 6.35
C ILE A 111 12.24 -3.41 5.16
N GLY A 112 12.00 -4.70 4.91
CA GLY A 112 12.53 -5.39 3.73
C GLY A 112 11.93 -4.84 2.43
N ALA A 113 10.62 -4.55 2.41
CA ALA A 113 9.96 -3.91 1.29
C ALA A 113 10.49 -2.48 1.03
N LEU A 114 10.73 -1.71 2.10
CA LEU A 114 11.37 -0.40 2.00
C LEU A 114 12.79 -0.51 1.40
N GLU A 115 13.63 -1.41 1.92
CA GLU A 115 14.98 -1.62 1.40
C GLU A 115 14.97 -2.00 -0.08
N PHE A 116 14.06 -2.89 -0.48
CA PHE A 116 13.87 -3.26 -1.89
C PHE A 116 13.51 -2.02 -2.74
N THR A 117 12.56 -1.22 -2.28
CA THR A 117 12.14 0.01 -3.00
C THR A 117 13.29 1.00 -3.12
N LEU A 118 14.06 1.24 -2.06
CA LEU A 118 15.23 2.12 -2.09
C LEU A 118 16.25 1.64 -3.14
N ARG A 119 16.58 0.34 -3.16
CA ARG A 119 17.50 -0.23 -4.15
C ARG A 119 16.97 -0.09 -5.58
N LEU A 120 15.68 -0.34 -5.78
CA LEU A 120 15.04 -0.19 -7.10
C LEU A 120 15.10 1.25 -7.59
N MET A 121 14.84 2.24 -6.72
CA MET A 121 14.92 3.66 -7.07
C MET A 121 16.36 4.06 -7.46
N GLN A 122 17.36 3.57 -6.74
CA GLN A 122 18.77 3.78 -7.12
C GLN A 122 19.07 3.21 -8.51
N THR A 123 18.63 1.98 -8.81
CA THR A 123 18.81 1.35 -10.13
C THR A 123 18.15 2.16 -11.24
N ARG A 124 17.03 2.83 -10.95
CA ARG A 124 16.29 3.67 -11.90
C ARG A 124 16.77 5.12 -11.97
N GLY A 125 17.74 5.50 -11.15
CA GLY A 125 18.22 6.89 -11.06
C GLY A 125 17.18 7.87 -10.51
N ILE A 126 16.32 7.40 -9.60
CA ILE A 126 15.25 8.19 -8.98
C ILE A 126 15.63 8.48 -7.52
N ALA A 127 15.73 9.76 -7.18
CA ALA A 127 15.86 10.20 -5.78
C ALA A 127 14.50 10.10 -5.06
N LEU A 128 14.54 9.84 -3.77
CA LEU A 128 13.37 9.91 -2.90
C LEU A 128 13.56 11.07 -1.91
N GLU A 129 12.50 11.85 -1.70
CA GLU A 129 12.53 12.99 -0.81
C GLU A 129 12.05 12.61 0.60
N ALA A 130 12.55 13.32 1.62
CA ALA A 130 11.98 13.25 2.96
C ALA A 130 10.47 13.55 2.89
N GLY A 131 9.67 12.81 3.64
CA GLY A 131 8.21 12.90 3.59
C GLY A 131 7.55 12.05 2.50
N SER A 132 8.31 11.41 1.60
CA SER A 132 7.74 10.45 0.64
C SER A 132 7.08 9.30 1.38
N CYS A 133 5.89 8.91 0.92
CA CYS A 133 5.18 7.72 1.40
C CYS A 133 5.59 6.51 0.57
N ILE A 134 5.96 5.43 1.24
CA ILE A 134 6.33 4.15 0.62
C ILE A 134 5.38 3.08 1.15
N SER A 135 4.52 2.59 0.29
CA SER A 135 3.67 1.44 0.57
C SER A 135 4.47 0.14 0.46
N THR A 136 4.21 -0.82 1.33
CA THR A 136 5.05 -2.00 1.49
C THR A 136 4.54 -3.23 0.73
N GLY A 137 3.41 -3.11 0.08
CA GLY A 137 2.75 -4.20 -0.64
C GLY A 137 1.58 -4.81 0.14
N ALA A 138 0.64 -5.39 -0.58
CA ALA A 138 -0.59 -5.98 -0.06
C ALA A 138 -0.31 -7.09 0.96
N VAL A 139 -0.35 -6.75 2.26
CA VAL A 139 0.03 -7.65 3.36
C VAL A 139 -0.85 -8.90 3.41
N THR A 140 -2.16 -8.72 3.20
CA THR A 140 -3.15 -9.81 3.23
C THR A 140 -3.48 -10.38 1.83
N GLY A 141 -2.90 -9.81 0.80
CA GLY A 141 -3.25 -10.07 -0.60
C GLY A 141 -4.20 -9.03 -1.19
N VAL A 142 -4.47 -9.18 -2.49
CA VAL A 142 -5.37 -8.31 -3.26
C VAL A 142 -6.80 -8.84 -3.10
N HIS A 143 -7.73 -8.01 -2.59
CA HIS A 143 -9.11 -8.42 -2.36
C HIS A 143 -10.05 -7.62 -3.24
N GLU A 144 -10.56 -8.28 -4.28
CA GLU A 144 -11.48 -7.66 -5.21
C GLU A 144 -12.75 -7.16 -4.50
N ALA A 145 -13.17 -5.94 -4.86
CA ALA A 145 -14.32 -5.28 -4.28
C ALA A 145 -15.04 -4.46 -5.37
N HIS A 146 -16.33 -4.22 -5.17
CA HIS A 146 -17.20 -3.59 -6.15
C HIS A 146 -17.79 -2.28 -5.62
N VAL A 147 -18.42 -1.53 -6.49
CA VAL A 147 -19.18 -0.33 -6.11
C VAL A 147 -20.22 -0.69 -5.04
N ASP A 148 -20.32 0.16 -4.02
CA ASP A 148 -21.17 0.03 -2.84
C ASP A 148 -20.72 -1.04 -1.82
N ASP A 149 -19.64 -1.79 -2.09
CA ASP A 149 -19.06 -2.66 -1.06
C ASP A 149 -18.48 -1.82 0.08
N SER A 150 -18.82 -2.21 1.29
CA SER A 150 -18.22 -1.68 2.52
C SER A 150 -17.09 -2.58 2.96
N SER A 151 -15.93 -1.99 3.26
CA SER A 151 -14.75 -2.72 3.67
C SER A 151 -14.24 -2.19 5.00
N ARG A 152 -13.74 -3.11 5.82
CA ARG A 152 -13.01 -2.81 7.05
C ARG A 152 -11.64 -3.45 6.97
N VAL A 153 -10.61 -2.62 7.18
CA VAL A 153 -9.22 -3.07 7.32
C VAL A 153 -8.80 -2.83 8.77
N ASP A 154 -8.51 -3.92 9.49
CA ASP A 154 -8.22 -3.90 10.93
C ASP A 154 -6.76 -4.29 11.16
N PHE A 155 -6.06 -3.44 11.91
CA PHE A 155 -4.66 -3.62 12.30
C PHE A 155 -4.51 -3.83 13.82
N GLY A 156 -5.56 -4.34 14.47
CA GLY A 156 -5.57 -4.61 15.92
C GLY A 156 -5.39 -3.34 16.76
N PRO A 157 -4.38 -3.28 17.64
CA PRO A 157 -4.22 -2.14 18.55
C PRO A 157 -3.87 -0.81 17.87
N TRP A 158 -3.51 -0.83 16.58
CA TRP A 158 -3.16 0.38 15.82
C TRP A 158 -4.32 0.98 15.04
N GLY A 159 -5.51 0.40 15.19
CA GLY A 159 -6.75 0.95 14.66
C GLY A 159 -7.27 0.22 13.42
N GLU A 160 -8.38 0.75 12.94
CA GLU A 160 -9.10 0.23 11.80
C GLU A 160 -9.41 1.36 10.80
N ILE A 161 -9.60 0.98 9.54
CA ILE A 161 -10.00 1.88 8.47
C ILE A 161 -11.27 1.30 7.85
N ASP A 162 -12.39 2.03 8.00
CA ASP A 162 -13.65 1.72 7.33
C ASP A 162 -13.76 2.57 6.07
N LEU A 163 -14.16 1.93 4.97
CA LEU A 163 -14.36 2.60 3.69
C LEU A 163 -15.49 1.95 2.90
N THR A 164 -16.05 2.71 1.97
CA THR A 164 -17.01 2.21 0.97
C THR A 164 -16.56 2.65 -0.41
N LEU A 165 -16.48 1.71 -1.35
CA LEU A 165 -16.17 2.04 -2.73
C LEU A 165 -17.38 2.70 -3.39
N THR A 166 -17.14 3.83 -4.06
CA THR A 166 -18.16 4.52 -4.85
C THR A 166 -17.74 4.59 -6.31
N ALA A 167 -18.71 4.62 -7.22
CA ALA A 167 -18.40 4.76 -8.63
C ALA A 167 -17.65 6.08 -8.88
N LEU A 168 -16.53 6.01 -9.60
CA LEU A 168 -15.83 7.20 -10.06
C LEU A 168 -16.76 7.99 -10.98
N GLN A 169 -17.02 9.23 -10.61
CA GLN A 169 -17.78 10.15 -11.46
C GLN A 169 -16.80 10.79 -12.47
N PRO A 170 -16.97 10.55 -13.78
CA PRO A 170 -16.11 11.19 -14.76
C PRO A 170 -16.26 12.71 -14.69
N GLU A 171 -15.16 13.43 -14.54
CA GLU A 171 -15.14 14.90 -14.57
C GLU A 171 -15.40 15.48 -15.97
N TRP A 172 -15.57 14.63 -16.98
CA TRP A 172 -15.83 14.99 -18.38
C TRP A 172 -17.28 15.45 -18.52
N GLY A 173 -17.49 16.75 -18.41
CA GLY A 173 -18.83 17.33 -18.68
C GLY A 173 -19.29 18.44 -17.76
N ARG A 174 -18.52 18.87 -16.78
CA ARG A 174 -18.75 20.18 -16.16
C ARG A 174 -18.22 21.26 -17.09
N ALA A 175 -19.01 21.59 -18.12
CA ALA A 175 -18.82 22.84 -18.83
C ALA A 175 -18.91 23.98 -17.80
N LYS A 176 -17.86 24.79 -17.72
CA LYS A 176 -17.85 26.05 -16.97
C LYS A 176 -18.75 27.06 -17.67
#